data_f7e2e81ebfe5edaf836e19474a1b8602
#
_entry.id   f7e2e81ebfe5edaf836e19474a1b8602
#
_cell.length_a   1.000
_cell.length_b   1.000
_cell.length_c   1.000
_cell.angle_alpha   90.00
_cell.angle_beta   90.00
_cell.angle_gamma   90.00
#
_symmetry.space_group_name_H-M   'P 1'
#
loop_
_entity.id
_entity.type
_entity.pdbx_description
1 polymer ?
#
loop_
_entity_poly.entity_id
_entity_poly.type
_entity_poly.pdbx_seq_one_letter_code
_entity_poly.pdbx_strand_id
1 'polypeptide(L)'
;MGDFLSGASARSAEDEDFARFIVHIKRLTSIDLSQYKENQMRRRLTTLRMKYGYRTFDDYFSALSGDARLRNEFLDRMTIN
;
A
#
# COMPACT_ATOMS: atom_id res chain seq x y z
N MET A 1 20.84 -1.53 -23.54
CA MET A 1 20.32 -1.32 -23.25
C MET A 1 19.58 -1.27 -22.53
N GLY A 2 19.72 -1.61 -22.36
CA GLY A 2 18.92 -1.38 -21.74
C GLY A 2 18.36 -1.15 -21.18
N ASP A 3 18.35 -0.62 -21.17
CA ASP A 3 17.77 -0.12 -20.51
C ASP A 3 16.94 0.32 -20.60
N PHE A 4 17.16 0.33 -21.31
CA PHE A 4 16.26 0.81 -21.38
C PHE A 4 15.35 0.36 -21.17
N LEU A 5 15.50 -0.14 -21.26
CA LEU A 5 14.68 -0.37 -20.96
C LEU A 5 13.95 -0.44 -20.21
N SER A 6 14.09 -0.38 -20.11
CA SER A 6 13.48 -0.31 -19.48
C SER A 6 12.77 0.14 -19.00
N GLY A 7 12.81 0.39 -19.09
CA GLY A 7 12.16 0.92 -18.63
C GLY A 7 11.32 1.21 -18.54
N ALA A 8 11.48 1.12 -19.03
CA ALA A 8 10.71 1.50 -19.01
C ALA A 8 9.80 1.41 -18.44
N SER A 9 9.62 1.29 -18.45
CA SER A 9 8.73 1.37 -17.99
C SER A 9 8.48 1.42 -16.94
N ALA A 10 8.92 1.62 -16.87
CA ALA A 10 8.43 1.85 -16.21
C ALA A 10 8.00 1.99 -14.88
N ARG A 11 8.00 1.01 -14.15
CA ARG A 11 7.61 1.09 -12.77
C ARG A 11 8.81 1.33 -11.88
N SER A 12 8.66 2.31 -10.96
CA SER A 12 9.66 2.53 -9.95
C SER A 12 9.54 1.46 -8.84
N ALA A 13 10.56 1.39 -8.00
CA ALA A 13 10.51 0.51 -6.85
C ALA A 13 9.35 0.89 -5.93
N GLU A 14 9.06 2.17 -5.83
CA GLU A 14 7.95 2.65 -5.00
C GLU A 14 6.60 2.22 -5.56
N ASP A 15 6.46 2.23 -6.88
CA ASP A 15 5.22 1.80 -7.51
C ASP A 15 4.98 0.32 -7.27
N GLU A 16 6.02 -0.48 -7.33
CA GLU A 16 5.90 -1.92 -7.10
C GLU A 16 5.64 -2.22 -5.64
N ASP A 17 6.24 -1.46 -4.74
CA ASP A 17 5.99 -1.58 -3.31
C ASP A 17 4.50 -1.36 -3.02
N PHE A 18 3.93 -0.31 -3.59
CA PHE A 18 2.51 -0.02 -3.41
C PHE A 18 1.64 -1.11 -4.03
N ALA A 19 1.99 -1.60 -5.21
CA ALA A 19 1.23 -2.65 -5.87
C ALA A 19 1.20 -3.93 -5.03
N ARG A 20 2.34 -4.29 -4.44
CA ARG A 20 2.38 -5.46 -3.56
C ARG A 20 1.52 -5.24 -2.33
N PHE A 21 1.52 -4.03 -1.80
CA PHE A 21 0.70 -3.71 -0.64
C PHE A 21 -0.78 -3.97 -0.91
N ILE A 22 -1.26 -3.53 -2.07
CA ILE A 22 -2.66 -3.73 -2.45
C ILE A 22 -3.00 -5.22 -2.47
N VAL A 23 -2.14 -6.02 -3.07
CA VAL A 23 -2.36 -7.47 -3.15
C VAL A 23 -2.37 -8.09 -1.75
N HIS A 24 -1.41 -7.71 -0.92
CA HIS A 24 -1.30 -8.26 0.43
C HIS A 24 -2.47 -7.86 1.31
N ILE A 25 -2.92 -6.61 1.20
CA ILE A 25 -4.06 -6.15 1.99
C ILE A 25 -5.32 -6.92 1.60
N LYS A 26 -5.51 -7.18 0.32
CA LYS A 26 -6.66 -7.95 -0.12
C LYS A 26 -6.64 -9.35 0.49
N ARG A 27 -5.48 -9.98 0.54
CA ARG A 27 -5.36 -11.30 1.14
C ARG A 27 -5.60 -11.28 2.64
N LEU A 28 -5.13 -10.23 3.31
CA LEU A 28 -5.25 -10.15 4.76
C LEU A 28 -6.65 -9.75 5.21
N THR A 29 -7.29 -8.82 4.50
CA THR A 29 -8.51 -8.19 4.96
C THR A 29 -9.71 -8.39 4.05
N SER A 30 -9.50 -8.92 2.85
CA SER A 30 -10.51 -9.05 1.80
C SER A 30 -10.91 -7.72 1.18
N ILE A 31 -10.24 -6.64 1.54
CA ILE A 31 -10.53 -5.32 0.97
C ILE A 31 -9.68 -5.13 -0.28
N ASP A 32 -10.34 -4.87 -1.40
CA ASP A 32 -9.68 -4.65 -2.68
C ASP A 32 -9.49 -3.16 -2.91
N LEU A 33 -8.30 -2.67 -2.57
CA LEU A 33 -8.01 -1.25 -2.70
C LEU A 33 -7.91 -0.79 -4.15
N SER A 34 -7.77 -1.73 -5.09
CA SER A 34 -7.72 -1.37 -6.50
C SER A 34 -9.07 -0.92 -7.04
N GLN A 35 -10.14 -1.14 -6.28
CA GLN A 35 -11.47 -0.68 -6.65
C GLN A 35 -11.65 0.82 -6.45
N TYR A 36 -10.73 1.47 -5.79
CA TYR A 36 -10.81 2.89 -5.51
C TYR A 36 -9.96 3.67 -6.50
N LYS A 37 -10.20 4.99 -6.56
CA LYS A 37 -9.37 5.85 -7.41
C LYS A 37 -7.93 5.77 -6.93
N GLU A 38 -7.05 5.34 -7.82
CA GLU A 38 -5.69 5.00 -7.44
C GLU A 38 -4.95 6.18 -6.82
N ASN A 39 -5.01 7.36 -7.44
CA ASN A 39 -4.23 8.49 -6.95
C ASN A 39 -4.67 8.92 -5.57
N GLN A 40 -5.98 8.97 -5.34
CA GLN A 40 -6.50 9.38 -4.04
C GLN A 40 -6.19 8.33 -2.98
N MET A 41 -6.37 7.07 -3.32
CA MET A 41 -6.11 5.99 -2.38
C MET A 41 -4.62 5.94 -2.04
N ARG A 42 -3.76 6.06 -3.03
CA ARG A 42 -2.33 6.03 -2.80
C ARG A 42 -1.88 7.17 -1.91
N ARG A 43 -2.43 8.37 -2.13
CA ARG A 43 -2.09 9.53 -1.31
C ARG A 43 -2.51 9.31 0.14
N ARG A 44 -3.72 8.82 0.33
CA ARG A 44 -4.24 8.56 1.67
C ARG A 44 -3.39 7.53 2.39
N LEU A 45 -3.06 6.45 1.71
CA LEU A 45 -2.28 5.38 2.31
C LEU A 45 -0.85 5.82 2.58
N THR A 46 -0.27 6.63 1.70
CA THR A 46 1.07 7.16 1.93
C THR A 46 1.08 8.04 3.17
N THR A 47 0.08 8.89 3.33
CA THR A 47 -0.02 9.74 4.51
C THR A 47 -0.14 8.90 5.77
N LEU A 48 -0.95 7.86 5.72
CA LEU A 48 -1.15 6.98 6.87
C LEU A 48 0.12 6.22 7.21
N ARG A 49 0.79 5.69 6.19
CA ARG A 49 2.06 4.97 6.37
C ARG A 49 3.10 5.87 7.04
N MET A 50 3.22 7.10 6.55
CA MET A 50 4.20 8.04 7.08
C MET A 50 3.85 8.48 8.49
N LYS A 51 2.56 8.57 8.79
CA LYS A 51 2.12 8.93 10.14
C LYS A 51 2.66 7.94 11.17
N TYR A 52 2.72 6.67 10.82
CA TYR A 52 3.23 5.65 11.72
C TYR A 52 4.73 5.40 11.56
N GLY A 53 5.39 6.14 10.67
CA GLY A 53 6.84 6.09 10.57
C GLY A 53 7.40 4.97 9.73
N TYR A 54 6.60 4.31 8.92
CA TYR A 54 7.08 3.23 8.07
C TYR A 54 7.59 3.79 6.74
N ARG A 55 8.77 3.35 6.35
CA ARG A 55 9.44 3.88 5.16
C ARG A 55 8.90 3.31 3.86
N THR A 56 8.37 2.09 3.92
CA THR A 56 7.84 1.42 2.74
C THR A 56 6.49 0.82 3.08
N PHE A 57 5.73 0.48 2.03
CA PHE A 57 4.48 -0.22 2.23
C PHE A 57 4.70 -1.67 2.65
N ASP A 58 5.83 -2.27 2.24
CA ASP A 58 6.18 -3.61 2.73
C ASP A 58 6.33 -3.61 4.24
N ASP A 59 7.04 -2.61 4.78
CA ASP A 59 7.22 -2.50 6.24
C ASP A 59 5.88 -2.26 6.93
N TYR A 60 5.07 -1.38 6.36
CA TYR A 60 3.76 -1.09 6.93
C TYR A 60 2.89 -2.34 6.94
N PHE A 61 2.90 -3.11 5.86
CA PHE A 61 2.13 -4.34 5.80
C PHE A 61 2.60 -5.34 6.84
N SER A 62 3.90 -5.48 7.04
CA SER A 62 4.44 -6.38 8.05
C SER A 62 3.89 -6.01 9.43
N ALA A 63 3.84 -4.71 9.73
CA ALA A 63 3.30 -4.26 11.00
C ALA A 63 1.81 -4.55 11.11
N LEU A 64 1.06 -4.31 10.02
CA LEU A 64 -0.38 -4.56 10.01
C LEU A 64 -0.70 -6.03 10.22
N SER A 65 0.11 -6.92 9.65
CA SER A 65 -0.16 -8.35 9.77
C SER A 65 0.15 -8.86 11.17
N GLY A 66 1.06 -8.20 11.90
CA GLY A 66 1.47 -8.64 13.22
C GLY A 66 0.82 -7.91 14.37
N ASP A 67 0.02 -6.88 14.12
CA ASP A 67 -0.56 -6.04 15.16
C ASP A 67 -2.03 -5.83 14.89
N ALA A 68 -2.88 -6.50 15.65
CA ALA A 68 -4.32 -6.45 15.42
C ALA A 68 -4.89 -5.05 15.67
N ARG A 69 -4.34 -4.32 16.63
CA ARG A 69 -4.82 -2.97 16.92
C ARG A 69 -4.53 -2.05 15.73
N LEU A 70 -3.31 -2.11 15.21
CA LEU A 70 -2.94 -1.30 14.07
C LEU A 70 -3.79 -1.66 12.85
N ARG A 71 -4.02 -2.96 12.65
CA ARG A 71 -4.85 -3.43 11.55
C ARG A 71 -6.28 -2.94 11.67
N ASN A 72 -6.85 -2.99 12.88
CA ASN A 72 -8.21 -2.50 13.09
C ASN A 72 -8.33 -1.01 12.82
N GLU A 73 -7.34 -0.25 13.22
CA GLU A 73 -7.32 1.18 12.95
C GLU A 73 -7.24 1.45 11.45
N PHE A 74 -6.42 0.68 10.75
CA PHE A 74 -6.32 0.77 9.30
C PHE A 74 -7.68 0.51 8.65
N LEU A 75 -8.35 -0.55 9.09
CA LEU A 75 -9.65 -0.92 8.53
C LEU A 75 -10.69 0.16 8.79
N ASP A 76 -10.68 0.75 9.98
CA ASP A 76 -11.60 1.83 10.29
C ASP A 76 -11.43 2.99 9.32
N ARG A 77 -10.20 3.31 8.98
CA ARG A 77 -9.94 4.43 8.09
C ARG A 77 -10.27 4.11 6.64
N MET A 78 -10.18 2.84 6.27
CA MET A 78 -10.45 2.44 4.88
C MET A 78 -11.93 2.20 4.62
N THR A 79 -12.70 1.92 5.65
CA THR A 79 -14.12 1.59 5.48
C THR A 79 -15.06 2.74 5.82
N ILE A 80 -14.53 3.91 6.05
CA ILE A 80 -15.36 5.09 6.31
C ILE A 80 -16.05 5.52 5.03
N ASN A 81 -17.28 5.87 5.14
CA ASN A 81 -18.08 6.38 4.02
C ASN A 81 -18.29 7.85 4.14
#